data_03ac61797dde3735f1bd2d0ad52452f1
#
_entry.id   03ac61797dde3735f1bd2d0ad52452f1
#
_cell.length_a   1.000
_cell.length_b   1.000
_cell.length_c   1.000
_cell.angle_alpha   90.00
_cell.angle_beta   90.00
_cell.angle_gamma   90.00
#
_symmetry.space_group_name_H-M   'P 1'
#
loop_
_entity.id
_entity.type
_entity.pdbx_description
1 polymer ?
#
loop_
_entity_poly.entity_id
_entity_poly.type
_entity_poly.pdbx_seq_one_letter_code
_entity_poly.pdbx_strand_id
1 'polypeptide(L)'
;MEKQKLLQVEGLSISFAQYTKGLRRRNLQVIRDLGLTVRSGEITAVVGSSGSGKSLLAHGILGLLPYNGSMSGTVLYKGEILTERRLKDLRGREIVLVPQSVSYLDPLMKVGHQVRNGEKSSEAVKRCRELLARYGLPSDTERQYPFELSGGMTRRVLISTALMEKPELVIADEPTPGLDLRAAKRVM
;
A
#
# COMPACT_ATOMS: atom_id res chain seq x y z
N MET A 1 21.63 -10.78 17.10
CA MET A 1 20.21 -10.81 17.49
C MET A 1 19.39 -11.09 16.25
N GLU A 2 18.54 -12.10 16.29
CA GLU A 2 17.64 -12.40 15.18
C GLU A 2 16.57 -11.30 15.08
N LYS A 3 16.41 -10.71 13.88
CA LYS A 3 15.41 -9.64 13.67
C LYS A 3 14.01 -10.23 13.79
N GLN A 4 13.14 -9.55 14.52
CA GLN A 4 11.74 -9.96 14.72
C GLN A 4 11.03 -10.11 13.37
N LYS A 5 10.32 -11.23 13.17
CA LYS A 5 9.45 -11.45 12.02
C LYS A 5 8.22 -10.53 12.14
N LEU A 6 8.08 -9.60 11.21
CA LEU A 6 6.99 -8.63 11.21
C LEU A 6 5.78 -9.17 10.43
N LEU A 7 6.00 -9.71 9.23
CA LEU A 7 4.98 -10.34 8.39
C LEU A 7 5.44 -11.75 7.99
N GLN A 8 4.56 -12.72 8.11
CA GLN A 8 4.76 -14.08 7.58
C GLN A 8 3.56 -14.47 6.74
N VAL A 9 3.82 -15.02 5.58
CA VAL A 9 2.82 -15.55 4.65
C VAL A 9 3.17 -17.00 4.41
N GLU A 10 2.21 -17.90 4.63
CA GLU A 10 2.43 -19.34 4.57
C GLU A 10 1.35 -19.99 3.68
N GLY A 11 1.81 -20.66 2.62
CA GLY A 11 0.94 -21.41 1.71
C GLY A 11 -0.12 -20.57 1.01
N LEU A 12 0.13 -19.26 0.78
CA LEU A 12 -0.85 -18.34 0.24
C LEU A 12 -1.20 -18.69 -1.20
N SER A 13 -2.47 -18.92 -1.44
CA SER A 13 -3.02 -19.12 -2.80
C SER A 13 -4.20 -18.18 -3.03
N ILE A 14 -4.22 -17.52 -4.20
CA ILE A 14 -5.29 -16.60 -4.59
C ILE A 14 -5.89 -17.05 -5.91
N SER A 15 -7.21 -17.15 -5.98
CA SER A 15 -7.95 -17.50 -7.18
C SER A 15 -9.18 -16.63 -7.38
N PHE A 16 -9.64 -16.54 -8.63
CA PHE A 16 -10.81 -15.75 -9.03
C PHE A 16 -11.83 -16.60 -9.73
N ALA A 17 -13.08 -16.47 -9.34
CA ALA A 17 -14.19 -17.04 -10.06
C ALA A 17 -14.49 -16.19 -11.32
N GLN A 18 -14.38 -16.81 -12.49
CA GLN A 18 -14.75 -16.22 -13.77
C GLN A 18 -15.90 -16.99 -14.42
N TYR A 19 -16.82 -16.27 -15.05
CA TYR A 19 -17.86 -16.89 -15.85
C TYR A 19 -17.43 -16.89 -17.31
N THR A 20 -17.50 -18.06 -17.93
CA THR A 20 -17.25 -18.26 -19.37
C THR A 20 -18.58 -18.36 -20.14
N LYS A 21 -18.54 -18.44 -21.47
CA LYS A 21 -19.73 -18.63 -22.32
C LYS A 21 -20.62 -19.77 -21.77
N GLY A 22 -21.91 -19.49 -21.62
CA GLY A 22 -22.91 -20.45 -21.12
C GLY A 22 -22.96 -20.59 -19.60
N LEU A 23 -22.61 -19.53 -18.83
CA LEU A 23 -22.67 -19.49 -17.35
C LEU A 23 -21.77 -20.52 -16.62
N ARG A 24 -20.82 -21.12 -17.35
CA ARG A 24 -19.87 -22.04 -16.71
C ARG A 24 -18.87 -21.25 -15.84
N ARG A 25 -18.78 -21.63 -14.58
CA ARG A 25 -17.81 -21.06 -13.62
C ARG A 25 -16.45 -21.73 -13.80
N ARG A 26 -15.41 -20.94 -14.00
CA ARG A 26 -14.01 -21.37 -14.00
C ARG A 26 -13.25 -20.63 -12.89
N ASN A 27 -12.45 -21.35 -12.13
CA ASN A 27 -11.53 -20.73 -11.17
C ASN A 27 -10.17 -20.50 -11.84
N LEU A 28 -9.76 -19.22 -11.89
CA LEU A 28 -8.43 -18.81 -12.35
C LEU A 28 -7.54 -18.66 -11.12
N GLN A 29 -6.58 -19.55 -10.96
CA GLN A 29 -5.58 -19.47 -9.89
C GLN A 29 -4.44 -18.57 -10.36
N VAL A 30 -4.17 -17.49 -9.61
CA VAL A 30 -3.15 -16.47 -9.92
C VAL A 30 -1.92 -16.65 -9.06
N ILE A 31 -2.10 -16.92 -7.77
CA ILE A 31 -1.01 -17.19 -6.83
C ILE A 31 -1.19 -18.61 -6.30
N ARG A 32 -0.08 -19.35 -6.19
CA ARG A 32 -0.07 -20.73 -5.70
C ARG A 32 0.99 -20.89 -4.65
N ASP A 33 0.61 -21.38 -3.48
CA ASP A 33 1.49 -21.85 -2.40
C ASP A 33 2.67 -20.89 -2.11
N LEU A 34 2.38 -19.59 -2.02
CA LEU A 34 3.39 -18.57 -1.83
C LEU A 34 3.76 -18.46 -0.35
N GLY A 35 5.05 -18.55 -0.06
CA GLY A 35 5.64 -18.27 1.24
C GLY A 35 6.49 -17.00 1.19
N LEU A 36 6.36 -16.14 2.20
CA LEU A 36 7.10 -14.89 2.33
C LEU A 36 7.31 -14.56 3.80
N THR A 37 8.49 -14.08 4.17
CA THR A 37 8.76 -13.51 5.50
C THR A 37 9.41 -12.16 5.37
N VAL A 38 8.88 -11.17 6.08
CA VAL A 38 9.46 -9.82 6.20
C VAL A 38 9.84 -9.58 7.66
N ARG A 39 11.07 -9.12 7.89
CA ARG A 39 11.56 -8.83 9.24
C ARG A 39 11.62 -7.33 9.50
N SER A 40 11.59 -6.95 10.76
CA SER A 40 11.70 -5.55 11.17
C SER A 40 12.99 -4.91 10.65
N GLY A 41 12.88 -3.72 10.05
CA GLY A 41 13.99 -2.99 9.43
C GLY A 41 14.58 -3.68 8.19
N GLU A 42 13.78 -4.48 7.49
CA GLU A 42 14.15 -5.16 6.24
C GLU A 42 13.31 -4.64 5.07
N ILE A 43 13.92 -4.53 3.91
CA ILE A 43 13.24 -4.26 2.64
C ILE A 43 13.21 -5.58 1.87
N THR A 44 12.00 -6.08 1.64
CA THR A 44 11.77 -7.30 0.84
C THR A 44 11.20 -6.92 -0.51
N ALA A 45 11.87 -7.27 -1.59
CA ALA A 45 11.41 -7.03 -2.96
C ALA A 45 10.71 -8.26 -3.53
N VAL A 46 9.48 -8.07 -4.01
CA VAL A 46 8.74 -9.08 -4.78
C VAL A 46 8.88 -8.76 -6.26
N VAL A 47 9.58 -9.60 -6.98
CA VAL A 47 9.89 -9.40 -8.40
C VAL A 47 9.09 -10.38 -9.26
N GLY A 48 8.64 -9.93 -10.42
CA GLY A 48 7.89 -10.75 -11.38
C GLY A 48 7.43 -9.93 -12.58
N SER A 49 7.07 -10.61 -13.67
CA SER A 49 6.56 -9.97 -14.89
C SER A 49 5.27 -9.19 -14.64
N SER A 50 4.90 -8.31 -15.56
CA SER A 50 3.59 -7.65 -15.52
C SER A 50 2.47 -8.72 -15.57
N GLY A 51 1.44 -8.53 -14.74
CA GLY A 51 0.34 -9.50 -14.62
C GLY A 51 0.65 -10.74 -13.78
N SER A 52 1.83 -10.89 -13.18
CA SER A 52 2.18 -12.06 -12.34
C SER A 52 1.47 -12.11 -10.97
N GLY A 53 0.64 -11.12 -10.63
CA GLY A 53 -0.13 -11.12 -9.38
C GLY A 53 0.49 -10.33 -8.23
N LYS A 54 1.54 -9.54 -8.45
CA LYS A 54 2.19 -8.73 -7.37
C LYS A 54 1.21 -7.82 -6.62
N SER A 55 0.40 -7.07 -7.35
CA SER A 55 -0.65 -6.22 -6.76
C SER A 55 -1.72 -7.04 -6.03
N LEU A 56 -2.04 -8.23 -6.55
CA LEU A 56 -2.99 -9.14 -5.91
C LEU A 56 -2.45 -9.71 -4.61
N LEU A 57 -1.15 -9.96 -4.52
CA LEU A 57 -0.49 -10.34 -3.27
C LEU A 57 -0.65 -9.25 -2.22
N ALA A 58 -0.35 -7.99 -2.58
CA ALA A 58 -0.52 -6.84 -1.69
C ALA A 58 -1.98 -6.70 -1.20
N HIS A 59 -2.93 -6.80 -2.11
CA HIS A 59 -4.36 -6.75 -1.80
C HIS A 59 -4.82 -7.96 -0.96
N GLY A 60 -4.31 -9.16 -1.24
CA GLY A 60 -4.59 -10.37 -0.46
C GLY A 60 -4.14 -10.25 0.98
N ILE A 61 -2.89 -9.83 1.22
CA ILE A 61 -2.34 -9.61 2.57
C ILE A 61 -3.21 -8.60 3.35
N LEU A 62 -3.71 -7.57 2.67
CA LEU A 62 -4.53 -6.52 3.27
C LEU A 62 -6.03 -6.85 3.34
N GLY A 63 -6.48 -8.01 2.85
CA GLY A 63 -7.90 -8.36 2.81
C GLY A 63 -8.73 -7.44 1.90
N LEU A 64 -8.14 -6.97 0.79
CA LEU A 64 -8.73 -6.05 -0.18
C LEU A 64 -9.04 -6.74 -1.52
N LEU A 65 -9.15 -8.07 -1.53
CA LEU A 65 -9.53 -8.79 -2.74
C LEU A 65 -10.97 -8.46 -3.15
N PRO A 66 -11.27 -8.39 -4.46
CA PRO A 66 -12.63 -8.19 -4.94
C PRO A 66 -13.52 -9.40 -4.57
N TYR A 67 -14.84 -9.20 -4.62
CA TYR A 67 -15.85 -10.17 -4.17
C TYR A 67 -15.78 -11.56 -4.87
N ASN A 68 -15.23 -11.62 -6.08
CA ASN A 68 -15.03 -12.87 -6.83
C ASN A 68 -13.65 -13.51 -6.57
N GLY A 69 -12.83 -12.91 -5.71
CA GLY A 69 -11.55 -13.42 -5.27
C GLY A 69 -11.70 -14.33 -4.06
N SER A 70 -10.92 -15.39 -4.01
CA SER A 70 -10.79 -16.26 -2.85
C SER A 70 -9.32 -16.43 -2.49
N MET A 71 -9.03 -16.51 -1.21
CA MET A 71 -7.70 -16.67 -0.66
C MET A 71 -7.67 -17.85 0.31
N SER A 72 -6.62 -18.65 0.25
CA SER A 72 -6.30 -19.69 1.23
C SER A 72 -4.85 -19.55 1.67
N GLY A 73 -4.47 -20.22 2.77
CA GLY A 73 -3.18 -20.06 3.44
C GLY A 73 -3.30 -19.15 4.66
N THR A 74 -2.18 -18.85 5.30
CA THR A 74 -2.14 -18.09 6.55
C THR A 74 -1.26 -16.86 6.38
N VAL A 75 -1.74 -15.73 6.88
CA VAL A 75 -0.96 -14.49 6.98
C VAL A 75 -0.87 -14.12 8.47
N LEU A 76 0.35 -13.96 8.99
CA LEU A 76 0.61 -13.55 10.36
C LEU A 76 1.32 -12.18 10.37
N TYR A 77 0.91 -11.35 11.30
CA TYR A 77 1.56 -10.08 11.60
C TYR A 77 1.96 -10.05 13.06
N LYS A 78 3.26 -9.86 13.33
CA LYS A 78 3.84 -9.94 14.68
C LYS A 78 3.51 -11.28 15.40
N GLY A 79 3.49 -12.38 14.64
CA GLY A 79 3.22 -13.73 15.15
C GLY A 79 1.74 -14.08 15.34
N GLU A 80 0.81 -13.17 15.09
CA GLU A 80 -0.63 -13.41 15.21
C GLU A 80 -1.33 -13.40 13.86
N ILE A 81 -2.31 -14.28 13.67
CA ILE A 81 -3.06 -14.39 12.41
C ILE A 81 -3.80 -13.09 12.10
N LEU A 82 -3.65 -12.63 10.86
CA LEU A 82 -4.38 -11.48 10.32
C LEU A 82 -5.82 -11.90 9.95
N THR A 83 -6.71 -11.84 10.92
CA THR A 83 -8.15 -11.98 10.68
C THR A 83 -8.71 -10.70 10.05
N GLU A 84 -9.88 -10.79 9.40
CA GLU A 84 -10.56 -9.62 8.82
C GLU A 84 -10.82 -8.51 9.85
N ARG A 85 -11.20 -8.90 11.08
CA ARG A 85 -11.42 -7.97 12.20
C ARG A 85 -10.13 -7.24 12.53
N ARG A 86 -9.02 -7.96 12.70
CA ARG A 86 -7.72 -7.37 13.05
C ARG A 86 -7.19 -6.47 11.94
N LEU A 87 -7.38 -6.87 10.67
CA LEU A 87 -7.00 -6.03 9.53
C LEU A 87 -7.72 -4.68 9.50
N LYS A 88 -8.99 -4.61 9.93
CA LYS A 88 -9.72 -3.33 10.02
C LYS A 88 -9.07 -2.34 10.99
N ASP A 89 -8.50 -2.85 12.08
CA ASP A 89 -7.85 -2.02 13.10
C ASP A 89 -6.43 -1.59 12.68
N LEU A 90 -5.73 -2.44 11.94
CA LEU A 90 -4.33 -2.24 11.56
C LEU A 90 -4.15 -1.46 10.25
N ARG A 91 -5.08 -1.59 9.30
CA ARG A 91 -5.01 -0.91 7.99
C ARG A 91 -5.04 0.59 8.16
N GLY A 92 -4.14 1.28 7.46
CA GLY A 92 -4.00 2.73 7.50
C GLY A 92 -3.28 3.26 8.74
N ARG A 93 -2.93 2.41 9.70
CA ARG A 93 -2.20 2.76 10.93
C ARG A 93 -0.86 2.02 11.00
N GLU A 94 -0.87 0.75 11.37
CA GLU A 94 0.35 -0.06 11.47
C GLU A 94 0.76 -0.67 10.14
N ILE A 95 -0.19 -1.03 9.29
CA ILE A 95 0.04 -1.60 7.97
C ILE A 95 -0.59 -0.68 6.93
N VAL A 96 0.23 -0.17 6.01
CA VAL A 96 -0.23 0.74 4.96
C VAL A 96 0.11 0.23 3.57
N LEU A 97 -0.73 0.61 2.61
CA LEU A 97 -0.51 0.38 1.19
C LEU A 97 -0.13 1.70 0.52
N VAL A 98 0.95 1.68 -0.24
CA VAL A 98 1.22 2.69 -1.28
C VAL A 98 0.79 2.08 -2.61
N PRO A 99 -0.38 2.43 -3.14
CA PRO A 99 -0.91 1.80 -4.34
C PRO A 99 -0.21 2.30 -5.61
N GLN A 100 -0.31 1.54 -6.69
CA GLN A 100 0.24 1.93 -7.99
C GLN A 100 -0.45 3.17 -8.57
N SER A 101 -1.77 3.27 -8.45
CA SER A 101 -2.55 4.37 -9.01
C SER A 101 -2.57 5.60 -8.10
N VAL A 102 -2.42 6.79 -8.68
CA VAL A 102 -2.60 8.06 -7.99
C VAL A 102 -4.07 8.48 -7.86
N SER A 103 -5.00 7.74 -8.49
CA SER A 103 -6.44 7.98 -8.42
C SER A 103 -7.06 7.75 -7.02
N TYR A 104 -6.28 7.24 -6.08
CA TYR A 104 -6.67 7.13 -4.68
C TYR A 104 -6.74 8.49 -3.95
N LEU A 105 -6.17 9.54 -4.52
CA LEU A 105 -6.36 10.89 -3.99
C LEU A 105 -7.68 11.47 -4.53
N ASP A 106 -8.48 12.04 -3.62
CA ASP A 106 -9.70 12.77 -3.99
C ASP A 106 -9.32 14.06 -4.73
N PRO A 107 -9.70 14.24 -6.00
CA PRO A 107 -9.34 15.42 -6.78
C PRO A 107 -9.96 16.70 -6.23
N LEU A 108 -11.06 16.62 -5.47
CA LEU A 108 -11.79 17.76 -4.94
C LEU A 108 -11.37 18.15 -3.52
N MET A 109 -10.43 17.43 -2.93
CA MET A 109 -9.94 17.68 -1.58
C MET A 109 -8.49 18.16 -1.61
N LYS A 110 -8.17 19.21 -0.83
CA LYS A 110 -6.81 19.74 -0.72
C LYS A 110 -5.83 18.70 -0.16
N VAL A 111 -4.63 18.69 -0.71
CA VAL A 111 -3.54 17.76 -0.36
C VAL A 111 -3.31 17.66 1.15
N GLY A 112 -3.12 18.79 1.83
CA GLY A 112 -2.84 18.78 3.26
C GLY A 112 -3.97 18.16 4.09
N HIS A 113 -5.23 18.29 3.65
CA HIS A 113 -6.36 17.66 4.33
C HIS A 113 -6.34 16.15 4.16
N GLN A 114 -6.01 15.67 2.96
CA GLN A 114 -5.90 14.24 2.66
C GLN A 114 -4.73 13.60 3.39
N VAL A 115 -3.54 14.22 3.35
CA VAL A 115 -2.34 13.71 4.04
C VAL A 115 -2.59 13.54 5.53
N ARG A 116 -3.32 14.46 6.15
CA ARG A 116 -3.66 14.42 7.58
C ARG A 116 -4.91 13.60 7.91
N ASN A 117 -5.50 12.95 6.95
CA ASN A 117 -6.77 12.21 7.12
C ASN A 117 -7.86 13.04 7.84
N GLY A 118 -7.93 14.34 7.51
CA GLY A 118 -8.88 15.29 8.10
C GLY A 118 -8.47 15.86 9.47
N GLU A 119 -7.41 15.38 10.09
CA GLU A 119 -6.96 15.86 11.39
C GLU A 119 -6.45 17.30 11.32
N LYS A 120 -6.83 18.13 12.33
CA LYS A 120 -6.57 19.58 12.37
C LYS A 120 -5.61 20.00 13.48
N SER A 121 -5.10 19.07 14.28
CA SER A 121 -4.16 19.39 15.36
C SER A 121 -2.90 20.08 14.82
N SER A 122 -2.29 20.94 15.63
CA SER A 122 -1.04 21.62 15.27
C SER A 122 0.09 20.62 15.00
N GLU A 123 0.09 19.49 15.70
CA GLU A 123 1.07 18.43 15.54
C GLU A 123 0.89 17.71 14.18
N ALA A 124 -0.36 17.37 13.81
CA ALA A 124 -0.65 16.77 12.51
C ALA A 124 -0.30 17.72 11.35
N VAL A 125 -0.57 19.02 11.49
CA VAL A 125 -0.17 20.03 10.49
C VAL A 125 1.35 20.10 10.36
N LYS A 126 2.08 20.18 11.47
CA LYS A 126 3.55 20.19 11.47
C LYS A 126 4.11 18.95 10.80
N ARG A 127 3.64 17.77 11.20
CA ARG A 127 4.08 16.50 10.64
C ARG A 127 3.78 16.38 9.14
N CYS A 128 2.61 16.82 8.68
CA CYS A 128 2.27 16.85 7.25
C CYS A 128 3.31 17.66 6.47
N ARG A 129 3.64 18.87 6.93
CA ARG A 129 4.65 19.73 6.30
C ARG A 129 6.04 19.10 6.28
N GLU A 130 6.44 18.48 7.38
CA GLU A 130 7.72 17.75 7.47
C GLU A 130 7.78 16.61 6.47
N LEU A 131 6.70 15.82 6.31
CA LEU A 131 6.62 14.73 5.33
C LEU A 131 6.68 15.26 3.89
N LEU A 132 5.88 16.28 3.56
CA LEU A 132 5.90 16.89 2.22
C LEU A 132 7.30 17.43 1.89
N ALA A 133 7.94 18.14 2.82
CA ALA A 133 9.31 18.64 2.66
C ALA A 133 10.34 17.52 2.52
N ARG A 134 10.22 16.44 3.31
CA ARG A 134 11.08 15.25 3.24
C ARG A 134 11.09 14.64 1.84
N TYR A 135 9.93 14.61 1.17
CA TYR A 135 9.80 14.12 -0.20
C TYR A 135 10.02 15.20 -1.27
N GLY A 136 10.54 16.37 -0.89
CA GLY A 136 10.92 17.45 -1.81
C GLY A 136 9.74 18.10 -2.50
N LEU A 137 8.59 18.19 -1.82
CA LEU A 137 7.43 18.94 -2.28
C LEU A 137 7.50 20.38 -1.78
N PRO A 138 7.09 21.38 -2.59
CA PRO A 138 7.00 22.78 -2.20
C PRO A 138 6.10 22.99 -0.97
N SER A 139 6.35 24.04 -0.22
CA SER A 139 5.63 24.34 1.03
C SER A 139 4.15 24.70 0.81
N ASP A 140 3.77 25.15 -0.36
CA ASP A 140 2.41 25.50 -0.77
C ASP A 140 1.60 24.26 -1.23
N THR A 141 2.25 23.11 -1.46
CA THR A 141 1.60 21.87 -1.90
C THR A 141 0.45 21.45 -0.99
N GLU A 142 0.52 21.71 0.31
CA GLU A 142 -0.57 21.38 1.25
C GLU A 142 -1.90 22.10 0.91
N ARG A 143 -1.84 23.23 0.20
CA ARG A 143 -3.00 24.06 -0.17
C ARG A 143 -3.55 23.76 -1.55
N GLN A 144 -2.79 23.04 -2.36
CA GLN A 144 -3.15 22.67 -3.73
C GLN A 144 -4.10 21.46 -3.75
N TYR A 145 -4.78 21.30 -4.87
CA TYR A 145 -5.57 20.10 -5.18
C TYR A 145 -4.73 19.12 -5.99
N PRO A 146 -5.02 17.80 -5.98
CA PRO A 146 -4.28 16.80 -6.72
C PRO A 146 -4.16 17.08 -8.23
N PHE A 147 -5.17 17.68 -8.86
CA PHE A 147 -5.15 18.02 -10.28
C PHE A 147 -4.20 19.19 -10.64
N GLU A 148 -3.77 19.97 -9.66
CA GLU A 148 -2.79 21.05 -9.85
C GLU A 148 -1.34 20.53 -9.80
N LEU A 149 -1.13 19.27 -9.43
CA LEU A 149 0.17 18.66 -9.24
C LEU A 149 0.64 17.90 -10.49
N SER A 150 1.95 17.86 -10.70
CA SER A 150 2.52 16.91 -11.66
C SER A 150 2.36 15.48 -11.16
N GLY A 151 2.38 14.48 -12.06
CA GLY A 151 2.27 13.07 -11.70
C GLY A 151 3.29 12.63 -10.64
N GLY A 152 4.54 13.11 -10.75
CA GLY A 152 5.57 12.84 -9.75
C GLY A 152 5.30 13.50 -8.39
N MET A 153 4.69 14.69 -8.35
CA MET A 153 4.26 15.34 -7.12
C MET A 153 3.11 14.57 -6.48
N THR A 154 2.09 14.22 -7.27
CA THR A 154 0.93 13.43 -6.82
C THR A 154 1.38 12.09 -6.19
N ARG A 155 2.36 11.43 -6.81
CA ARG A 155 2.94 10.19 -6.28
C ARG A 155 3.59 10.39 -4.92
N ARG A 156 4.38 11.45 -4.75
CA ARG A 156 5.04 11.79 -3.48
C ARG A 156 4.03 12.20 -2.39
N VAL A 157 2.95 12.86 -2.76
CA VAL A 157 1.82 13.12 -1.85
C VAL A 157 1.19 11.82 -1.37
N LEU A 158 0.92 10.87 -2.27
CA LEU A 158 0.35 9.57 -1.92
C LEU A 158 1.24 8.79 -0.93
N ILE A 159 2.56 8.82 -1.13
CA ILE A 159 3.53 8.23 -0.21
C ILE A 159 3.50 8.96 1.15
N SER A 160 3.43 10.30 1.14
CA SER A 160 3.33 11.09 2.37
C SER A 160 2.06 10.76 3.16
N THR A 161 0.94 10.55 2.46
CA THR A 161 -0.33 10.12 3.07
C THR A 161 -0.19 8.77 3.77
N ALA A 162 0.41 7.79 3.10
CA ALA A 162 0.63 6.46 3.67
C ALA A 162 1.53 6.49 4.92
N LEU A 163 2.49 7.42 5.00
CA LEU A 163 3.45 7.50 6.10
C LEU A 163 3.02 8.42 7.25
N MET A 164 1.85 9.04 7.16
CA MET A 164 1.38 10.00 8.17
C MET A 164 1.27 9.35 9.55
N GLU A 165 0.78 8.14 9.65
CA GLU A 165 0.55 7.41 10.91
C GLU A 165 1.78 6.66 11.45
N LYS A 166 2.97 6.84 10.86
CA LYS A 166 4.21 6.11 11.23
C LYS A 166 4.05 4.58 11.19
N PRO A 167 3.60 4.02 10.08
CA PRO A 167 3.34 2.58 9.99
C PRO A 167 4.61 1.77 10.25
N GLU A 168 4.44 0.56 10.79
CA GLU A 168 5.54 -0.39 10.99
C GLU A 168 5.78 -1.24 9.73
N LEU A 169 4.72 -1.49 8.95
CA LEU A 169 4.79 -2.23 7.69
C LEU A 169 4.24 -1.37 6.53
N VAL A 170 5.07 -1.13 5.55
CA VAL A 170 4.68 -0.46 4.30
C VAL A 170 4.71 -1.49 3.17
N ILE A 171 3.58 -1.70 2.53
CA ILE A 171 3.45 -2.49 1.30
C ILE A 171 3.37 -1.51 0.15
N ALA A 172 4.36 -1.52 -0.75
CA ALA A 172 4.41 -0.59 -1.86
C ALA A 172 4.24 -1.34 -3.20
N ASP A 173 3.19 -1.00 -3.92
CA ASP A 173 2.92 -1.55 -5.25
C ASP A 173 3.44 -0.58 -6.31
N GLU A 174 4.57 -0.93 -6.93
CA GLU A 174 5.28 -0.11 -7.91
C GLU A 174 5.45 1.36 -7.46
N PRO A 175 6.20 1.65 -6.38
CA PRO A 175 6.25 3.01 -5.79
C PRO A 175 7.01 4.02 -6.64
N THR A 176 7.82 3.61 -7.62
CA THR A 176 8.75 4.47 -8.37
C THR A 176 8.33 4.94 -9.75
N PRO A 177 7.31 4.39 -10.46
CA PRO A 177 6.92 4.89 -11.77
C PRO A 177 6.59 6.38 -11.75
N GLY A 178 7.10 7.12 -12.75
CA GLY A 178 6.87 8.57 -12.87
C GLY A 178 7.73 9.45 -11.94
N LEU A 179 8.64 8.85 -11.16
CA LEU A 179 9.62 9.58 -10.37
C LEU A 179 10.96 9.67 -11.12
N ASP A 180 11.63 10.83 -11.01
CA ASP A 180 13.02 10.93 -11.42
C ASP A 180 13.94 10.13 -10.47
N LEU A 181 15.20 9.90 -10.90
CA LEU A 181 16.16 9.11 -10.12
C LEU A 181 16.39 9.63 -8.68
N ARG A 182 16.34 10.96 -8.47
CA ARG A 182 16.54 11.54 -7.14
C ARG A 182 15.30 11.33 -6.26
N ALA A 183 14.10 11.52 -6.83
CA ALA A 183 12.85 11.28 -6.13
C ALA A 183 12.66 9.79 -5.82
N ALA A 184 12.97 8.89 -6.76
CA ALA A 184 12.91 7.45 -6.54
C ALA A 184 13.83 7.00 -5.38
N LYS A 185 15.07 7.52 -5.31
CA LYS A 185 16.00 7.23 -4.19
C LYS A 185 15.52 7.75 -2.83
N ARG A 186 14.67 8.77 -2.78
CA ARG A 186 14.10 9.28 -1.51
C ARG A 186 12.92 8.46 -1.02
N VAL A 187 12.30 7.70 -1.92
CA VAL A 187 11.12 6.88 -1.65
C VAL A 187 11.54 5.47 -1.19
N MET A 188 12.64 4.96 -1.69
CA MET A 188 13.24 3.67 -1.30
C MET A 188 14.20 3.84 -0.13
#